data_af75d5160f0bbfd4c075d27f14e1d8f0
#
_entry.id   af75d5160f0bbfd4c075d27f14e1d8f0
#
_cell.length_a   1.000
_cell.length_b   1.000
_cell.length_c   1.000
_cell.angle_alpha   90.00
_cell.angle_beta   90.00
_cell.angle_gamma   90.00
#
_symmetry.space_group_name_H-M   'P 1'
#
loop_
_entity.id
_entity.type
_entity.pdbx_description
1 polymer ?
#
loop_
_entity_poly.entity_id
_entity_poly.type
_entity_poly.pdbx_seq_one_letter_code
_entity_poly.pdbx_strand_id
1 'polypeptide(L)'
;MEVRREKNAQILWREIQKLLPEVLEKNRGRAILSLYGGSGAGKTWISKELAEYLEAEGFHVFVLSGDHYPYRVPKQNDEERRRVYECGGRKGLEEYLGTEQEIDYDAVNQVLTAFLEKKSQINIRYIDSEKVYEKMEDFSKIDILLLEWTHGNNERLKKIDIPIYLQSTPEETLRYRLERNRDTDIDSPFTALVLDIEQELLERQISRAKIVMNLSGELSVSTEEKHEPQGENGPMLNAYPDSLGGKLSDMVAFLNEEDVKGAFQSFYILPSLYHSDLDRGFSVIDYEIDETVAAKKDLEELKDLGIDLKLDFILNHASAQSPQFQNLVKYGEKSEYKDFFINWNEFWKGYGVMTEEGFIQPDDQYLQKMFLRKPELPILMVQFPDGKKVPYWNTFYQEDRYPQYLGQMDLNIKSPLVWQFYQETLQKLAGYGASIVRLDAFAYAPKEPGEKIF
;
A
#
# COMPACT_ATOMS: atom_id res chain seq x y z
N MET A 1 29.12 4.57 16.77
CA MET A 1 28.21 5.11 15.73
C MET A 1 28.81 4.94 14.34
N GLU A 2 30.01 5.40 14.10
CA GLU A 2 30.74 5.23 12.82
C GLU A 2 30.81 3.77 12.36
N VAL A 3 31.27 2.85 13.18
CA VAL A 3 31.37 1.40 12.88
C VAL A 3 30.04 0.79 12.42
N ARG A 4 28.90 1.25 12.93
CA ARG A 4 27.59 0.76 12.53
C ARG A 4 27.18 1.28 11.14
N ARG A 5 27.52 2.51 10.84
CA ARG A 5 27.22 3.13 9.54
C ARG A 5 28.08 2.54 8.42
N GLU A 6 29.37 2.32 8.67
CA GLU A 6 30.27 1.59 7.77
C GLU A 6 29.73 0.18 7.45
N LYS A 7 29.28 -0.53 8.48
CA LYS A 7 28.66 -1.84 8.30
C LYS A 7 27.40 -1.79 7.43
N ASN A 8 26.56 -0.79 7.63
CA ASN A 8 25.36 -0.59 6.85
C ASN A 8 25.66 -0.28 5.38
N ALA A 9 26.63 0.58 5.10
CA ALA A 9 27.08 0.87 3.73
C ALA A 9 27.66 -0.39 3.06
N GLN A 10 28.42 -1.19 3.78
CA GLN A 10 28.96 -2.46 3.27
C GLN A 10 27.86 -3.48 2.93
N ILE A 11 26.80 -3.55 3.77
CA ILE A 11 25.63 -4.41 3.52
C ILE A 11 24.93 -3.96 2.25
N LEU A 12 24.63 -2.65 2.12
CA LEU A 12 24.01 -2.10 0.92
C LEU A 12 24.84 -2.34 -0.33
N TRP A 13 26.17 -2.16 -0.24
CA TRP A 13 27.07 -2.40 -1.36
C TRP A 13 26.94 -3.84 -1.89
N ARG A 14 26.91 -4.84 -1.01
CA ARG A 14 26.72 -6.25 -1.42
C ARG A 14 25.41 -6.50 -2.17
N GLU A 15 24.34 -5.81 -1.83
CA GLU A 15 23.07 -5.93 -2.55
C GLU A 15 23.09 -5.17 -3.87
N ILE A 16 23.70 -3.98 -3.92
CA ILE A 16 23.88 -3.22 -5.14
C ILE A 16 24.70 -4.01 -6.17
N GLN A 17 25.77 -4.71 -5.73
CA GLN A 17 26.60 -5.54 -6.60
C GLN A 17 25.83 -6.63 -7.34
N LYS A 18 24.72 -7.13 -6.77
CA LYS A 18 23.88 -8.15 -7.42
C LYS A 18 23.01 -7.55 -8.54
N LEU A 19 22.58 -6.31 -8.40
CA LEU A 19 21.66 -5.62 -9.32
C LEU A 19 22.38 -4.81 -10.38
N LEU A 20 23.56 -4.30 -10.07
CA LEU A 20 24.28 -3.34 -10.90
C LEU A 20 24.68 -3.87 -12.29
N PRO A 21 25.13 -5.12 -12.47
CA PRO A 21 25.53 -5.64 -13.78
C PRO A 21 24.42 -5.58 -14.83
N GLU A 22 23.21 -5.99 -14.48
CA GLU A 22 22.06 -5.96 -15.37
C GLU A 22 21.71 -4.53 -15.78
N VAL A 23 21.72 -3.60 -14.83
CA VAL A 23 21.45 -2.18 -15.09
C VAL A 23 22.50 -1.58 -16.03
N LEU A 24 23.79 -1.87 -15.81
CA LEU A 24 24.87 -1.38 -16.65
C LEU A 24 24.78 -1.94 -18.08
N GLU A 25 24.40 -3.20 -18.24
CA GLU A 25 24.17 -3.80 -19.56
C GLU A 25 23.02 -3.09 -20.28
N LYS A 26 21.85 -2.95 -19.62
CA LYS A 26 20.66 -2.27 -20.13
C LYS A 26 20.94 -0.83 -20.56
N ASN A 27 21.68 -0.09 -19.76
CA ASN A 27 21.96 1.34 -19.97
C ASN A 27 23.33 1.60 -20.63
N ARG A 28 23.95 0.59 -21.24
CA ARG A 28 25.21 0.70 -21.98
C ARG A 28 26.36 1.28 -21.12
N GLY A 29 26.49 0.82 -19.89
CA GLY A 29 27.57 1.18 -18.97
C GLY A 29 27.25 2.37 -18.05
N ARG A 30 26.00 2.80 -17.92
CA ARG A 30 25.58 3.82 -16.96
C ARG A 30 24.48 3.32 -16.03
N ALA A 31 24.49 3.81 -14.79
CA ALA A 31 23.43 3.48 -13.81
C ALA A 31 23.04 4.70 -12.97
N ILE A 32 21.76 4.80 -12.62
CA ILE A 32 21.22 5.80 -11.69
C ILE A 32 20.73 5.09 -10.44
N LEU A 33 21.43 5.31 -9.34
CA LEU A 33 21.04 4.85 -8.01
C LEU A 33 20.37 6.01 -7.28
N SER A 34 19.34 5.72 -6.50
CA SER A 34 18.74 6.71 -5.60
C SER A 34 18.76 6.23 -4.17
N LEU A 35 19.34 7.02 -3.28
CA LEU A 35 19.34 6.78 -1.83
C LEU A 35 18.38 7.76 -1.17
N TYR A 36 17.25 7.26 -0.70
CA TYR A 36 16.19 8.10 -0.15
C TYR A 36 15.77 7.65 1.25
N GLY A 37 15.09 8.52 1.98
CA GLY A 37 14.68 8.30 3.38
C GLY A 37 14.47 9.61 4.14
N GLY A 38 13.97 9.52 5.36
CA GLY A 38 13.66 10.65 6.21
C GLY A 38 14.88 11.51 6.62
N SER A 39 14.60 12.68 7.19
CA SER A 39 15.63 13.52 7.77
C SER A 39 16.33 12.79 8.93
N GLY A 40 17.66 12.77 8.91
CA GLY A 40 18.45 12.08 9.94
C GLY A 40 18.69 10.59 9.70
N ALA A 41 18.13 9.97 8.65
CA ALA A 41 18.33 8.56 8.29
C ALA A 41 19.77 8.19 7.90
N GLY A 42 20.65 9.17 7.69
CA GLY A 42 22.07 8.94 7.37
C GLY A 42 22.39 8.93 5.88
N LYS A 43 21.47 9.36 5.00
CA LYS A 43 21.63 9.40 3.55
C LYS A 43 23.00 9.96 3.09
N THR A 44 23.33 11.17 3.50
CA THR A 44 24.56 11.87 3.10
C THR A 44 25.84 11.16 3.51
N TRP A 45 25.81 10.43 4.64
CA TRP A 45 26.98 9.67 5.07
C TRP A 45 27.08 8.38 4.25
N ILE A 46 25.98 7.63 4.14
CA ILE A 46 25.94 6.37 3.38
C ILE A 46 26.23 6.61 1.89
N SER A 47 25.76 7.72 1.30
CA SER A 47 26.07 8.04 -0.12
C SER A 47 27.56 8.24 -0.37
N LYS A 48 28.28 8.82 0.59
CA LYS A 48 29.75 8.97 0.48
C LYS A 48 30.46 7.62 0.53
N GLU A 49 30.12 6.78 1.53
CA GLU A 49 30.70 5.45 1.65
C GLU A 49 30.40 4.57 0.42
N LEU A 50 29.16 4.62 -0.09
CA LEU A 50 28.80 3.89 -1.30
C LEU A 50 29.58 4.40 -2.52
N ALA A 51 29.80 5.70 -2.63
CA ALA A 51 30.64 6.26 -3.71
C ALA A 51 32.08 5.73 -3.62
N GLU A 52 32.66 5.66 -2.41
CA GLU A 52 33.99 5.10 -2.20
C GLU A 52 34.08 3.60 -2.56
N TYR A 53 33.05 2.79 -2.21
CA TYR A 53 32.99 1.39 -2.64
C TYR A 53 32.90 1.23 -4.16
N LEU A 54 32.07 2.04 -4.81
CA LEU A 54 31.92 2.04 -6.27
C LEU A 54 33.21 2.46 -6.97
N GLU A 55 33.89 3.51 -6.45
CA GLU A 55 35.17 3.98 -6.99
C GLU A 55 36.30 2.94 -6.81
N ALA A 56 36.30 2.19 -5.71
CA ALA A 56 37.23 1.09 -5.47
C ALA A 56 37.08 -0.05 -6.47
N GLU A 57 35.88 -0.25 -7.02
CA GLU A 57 35.60 -1.20 -8.10
C GLU A 57 35.86 -0.63 -9.50
N GLY A 58 36.34 0.61 -9.60
CA GLY A 58 36.74 1.25 -10.84
C GLY A 58 35.65 2.08 -11.52
N PHE A 59 34.51 2.30 -10.91
CA PHE A 59 33.49 3.19 -11.43
C PHE A 59 33.77 4.65 -11.06
N HIS A 60 33.38 5.58 -11.93
CA HIS A 60 33.41 7.00 -11.62
C HIS A 60 32.00 7.43 -11.18
N VAL A 61 31.90 8.01 -9.99
CA VAL A 61 30.60 8.32 -9.34
C VAL A 61 30.38 9.83 -9.27
N PHE A 62 29.17 10.26 -9.57
CA PHE A 62 28.71 11.61 -9.28
C PHE A 62 27.57 11.56 -8.27
N VAL A 63 27.73 12.18 -7.10
CA VAL A 63 26.69 12.28 -6.09
C VAL A 63 25.89 13.56 -6.34
N LEU A 64 24.63 13.39 -6.73
CA LEU A 64 23.68 14.48 -6.93
C LEU A 64 22.82 14.66 -5.68
N SER A 65 22.87 15.85 -5.07
CA SER A 65 21.96 16.17 -3.96
C SER A 65 20.63 16.71 -4.46
N GLY A 66 19.53 16.02 -4.13
CA GLY A 66 18.18 16.46 -4.44
C GLY A 66 17.72 17.68 -3.63
N ASP A 67 18.41 18.01 -2.54
CA ASP A 67 18.12 19.19 -1.72
C ASP A 67 18.39 20.51 -2.47
N HIS A 68 19.00 20.45 -3.64
CA HIS A 68 19.22 21.60 -4.53
C HIS A 68 18.04 21.90 -5.47
N TYR A 69 16.96 21.11 -5.44
CA TYR A 69 15.85 21.22 -6.39
C TYR A 69 14.53 21.79 -5.88
N PRO A 70 14.33 22.19 -4.61
CA PRO A 70 13.25 23.13 -4.28
C PRO A 70 13.37 24.42 -5.08
N TYR A 71 12.23 25.07 -5.40
CA TYR A 71 12.26 26.35 -6.11
C TYR A 71 12.86 27.49 -5.29
N ARG A 72 12.85 27.36 -3.95
CA ARG A 72 13.24 28.41 -2.99
C ARG A 72 14.47 27.98 -2.19
N VAL A 73 15.26 28.94 -1.77
CA VAL A 73 16.32 28.70 -0.78
C VAL A 73 15.72 28.24 0.57
N PRO A 74 16.47 27.53 1.42
CA PRO A 74 15.92 26.84 2.59
C PRO A 74 15.01 27.73 3.46
N LYS A 75 15.47 28.93 3.82
CA LYS A 75 14.67 29.85 4.65
C LYS A 75 13.35 30.25 4.00
N GLN A 76 13.36 30.59 2.72
CA GLN A 76 12.15 30.95 1.98
C GLN A 76 11.21 29.74 1.79
N ASN A 77 11.78 28.54 1.69
CA ASN A 77 10.98 27.33 1.59
C ASN A 77 10.26 27.03 2.90
N ASP A 78 10.92 27.22 4.04
CA ASP A 78 10.31 27.08 5.37
C ASP A 78 9.23 28.13 5.63
N GLU A 79 9.46 29.38 5.22
CA GLU A 79 8.45 30.46 5.27
C GLU A 79 7.21 30.10 4.43
N GLU A 80 7.40 29.55 3.22
CA GLU A 80 6.29 29.15 2.35
C GLU A 80 5.52 27.94 2.91
N ARG A 81 6.20 26.95 3.46
CA ARG A 81 5.56 25.81 4.14
C ARG A 81 4.67 26.30 5.31
N ARG A 82 5.15 27.26 6.11
CA ARG A 82 4.36 27.85 7.21
C ARG A 82 3.15 28.61 6.66
N ARG A 83 3.32 29.39 5.61
CA ARG A 83 2.22 30.13 4.96
C ARG A 83 1.14 29.19 4.42
N VAL A 84 1.54 28.11 3.77
CA VAL A 84 0.61 27.09 3.26
C VAL A 84 -0.16 26.44 4.40
N TYR A 85 0.53 26.11 5.49
CA TYR A 85 -0.11 25.57 6.67
C TYR A 85 -1.09 26.55 7.33
N GLU A 86 -0.74 27.80 7.45
CA GLU A 86 -1.62 28.84 8.03
C GLU A 86 -2.91 29.02 7.18
N CYS A 87 -2.82 28.86 5.88
CA CYS A 87 -3.96 29.00 4.97
C CYS A 87 -4.83 27.73 4.85
N GLY A 88 -4.23 26.57 4.85
CA GLY A 88 -4.90 25.28 4.53
C GLY A 88 -4.78 24.18 5.58
N GLY A 89 -4.15 24.46 6.72
CA GLY A 89 -3.89 23.47 7.76
C GLY A 89 -3.04 22.30 7.28
N ARG A 90 -3.17 21.15 7.94
CA ARG A 90 -2.47 19.91 7.57
C ARG A 90 -2.72 19.53 6.10
N LYS A 91 -3.98 19.59 5.64
CA LYS A 91 -4.33 19.23 4.26
C LYS A 91 -3.63 20.09 3.22
N GLY A 92 -3.59 21.41 3.42
CA GLY A 92 -2.87 22.30 2.52
C GLY A 92 -1.38 21.97 2.47
N LEU A 93 -0.79 21.63 3.60
CA LEU A 93 0.61 21.25 3.67
C LEU A 93 0.88 19.90 2.98
N GLU A 94 -0.02 18.90 3.10
CA GLU A 94 0.03 17.62 2.38
C GLU A 94 -0.05 17.79 0.85
N GLU A 95 -0.85 18.74 0.38
CA GLU A 95 -0.99 19.08 -1.04
C GLU A 95 0.22 19.86 -1.59
N TYR A 96 1.10 20.37 -0.73
CA TYR A 96 2.27 21.14 -1.09
C TYR A 96 3.58 20.39 -0.96
N LEU A 97 3.81 19.70 0.19
CA LEU A 97 5.07 19.04 0.51
C LEU A 97 5.42 17.94 -0.50
N GLY A 98 6.65 18.00 -1.00
CA GLY A 98 7.15 17.00 -1.93
C GLY A 98 6.44 16.98 -3.29
N THR A 99 5.67 18.02 -3.63
CA THR A 99 4.97 18.15 -4.90
C THR A 99 5.67 19.10 -5.87
N GLU A 100 5.16 19.22 -7.10
CA GLU A 100 5.64 20.16 -8.11
C GLU A 100 5.45 21.65 -7.73
N GLN A 101 4.70 21.96 -6.69
CA GLN A 101 4.58 23.31 -6.16
C GLN A 101 5.80 23.73 -5.34
N GLU A 102 6.47 22.77 -4.74
CA GLU A 102 7.67 22.95 -3.91
C GLU A 102 8.96 22.64 -4.69
N ILE A 103 8.94 21.62 -5.53
CA ILE A 103 10.10 20.95 -6.10
C ILE A 103 10.08 20.95 -7.62
N ASP A 104 11.22 21.26 -8.21
CA ASP A 104 11.47 21.22 -9.65
C ASP A 104 11.91 19.82 -10.11
N TYR A 105 10.94 18.90 -10.21
CA TYR A 105 11.19 17.54 -10.71
C TYR A 105 11.62 17.51 -12.17
N ASP A 106 11.20 18.49 -12.97
CA ASP A 106 11.58 18.56 -14.37
C ASP A 106 13.07 18.84 -14.53
N ALA A 107 13.65 19.73 -13.71
CA ALA A 107 15.08 19.97 -13.70
C ALA A 107 15.87 18.71 -13.29
N VAL A 108 15.42 17.96 -12.28
CA VAL A 108 16.04 16.67 -11.91
C VAL A 108 15.96 15.69 -13.08
N ASN A 109 14.78 15.48 -13.68
CA ASN A 109 14.59 14.57 -14.80
C ASN A 109 15.44 14.94 -16.03
N GLN A 110 15.70 16.23 -16.28
CA GLN A 110 16.59 16.70 -17.32
C GLN A 110 18.04 16.23 -17.06
N VAL A 111 18.53 16.33 -15.81
CA VAL A 111 19.84 15.83 -15.42
C VAL A 111 19.94 14.32 -15.63
N LEU A 112 18.96 13.55 -15.10
CA LEU A 112 18.93 12.09 -15.22
C LEU A 112 18.91 11.65 -16.70
N THR A 113 18.12 12.35 -17.52
CA THR A 113 18.01 12.07 -18.95
C THR A 113 19.31 12.38 -19.67
N ALA A 114 19.89 13.57 -19.44
CA ALA A 114 21.16 13.98 -20.05
C ALA A 114 22.30 13.03 -19.68
N PHE A 115 22.30 12.52 -18.43
CA PHE A 115 23.25 11.52 -17.99
C PHE A 115 23.11 10.22 -18.78
N LEU A 116 21.91 9.63 -18.88
CA LEU A 116 21.72 8.39 -19.66
C LEU A 116 21.96 8.56 -21.17
N GLU A 117 21.71 9.76 -21.70
CA GLU A 117 22.07 10.13 -23.10
C GLU A 117 23.57 10.33 -23.32
N LYS A 118 24.40 10.14 -22.30
CA LYS A 118 25.88 10.27 -22.35
C LYS A 118 26.37 11.67 -22.72
N LYS A 119 25.64 12.72 -22.34
CA LYS A 119 26.14 14.09 -22.46
C LYS A 119 27.39 14.26 -21.60
N SER A 120 28.44 14.82 -22.16
CA SER A 120 29.71 15.04 -21.48
C SER A 120 29.67 16.22 -20.51
N GLN A 121 28.80 17.19 -20.76
CA GLN A 121 28.62 18.37 -19.93
C GLN A 121 27.15 18.47 -19.55
N ILE A 122 26.87 18.54 -18.26
CA ILE A 122 25.51 18.66 -17.73
C ILE A 122 25.45 19.83 -16.77
N ASN A 123 24.42 20.66 -16.94
CA ASN A 123 24.19 21.79 -16.07
C ASN A 123 23.51 21.31 -14.77
N ILE A 124 24.18 21.51 -13.63
CA ILE A 124 23.71 21.08 -12.32
C ILE A 124 23.31 22.30 -11.50
N ARG A 125 22.14 22.23 -10.91
CA ARG A 125 21.62 23.25 -10.00
C ARG A 125 22.18 23.04 -8.60
N TYR A 126 22.54 24.15 -7.97
CA TYR A 126 23.00 24.25 -6.59
C TYR A 126 22.21 25.30 -5.84
N ILE A 127 21.90 25.04 -4.58
CA ILE A 127 21.30 25.99 -3.66
C ILE A 127 22.22 26.12 -2.44
N ASP A 128 22.57 27.32 -2.09
CA ASP A 128 23.15 27.64 -0.80
C ASP A 128 22.13 28.41 0.10
N SER A 129 22.57 28.98 1.21
CA SER A 129 21.67 29.68 2.14
C SER A 129 21.03 30.94 1.55
N GLU A 130 21.60 31.52 0.49
CA GLU A 130 21.24 32.84 0.00
C GLU A 130 20.74 32.84 -1.45
N LYS A 131 21.23 31.91 -2.28
CA LYS A 131 20.96 31.91 -3.73
C LYS A 131 20.88 30.54 -4.34
N VAL A 132 20.24 30.52 -5.49
CA VAL A 132 20.25 29.42 -6.45
C VAL A 132 21.24 29.77 -7.57
N TYR A 133 22.09 28.80 -7.96
CA TYR A 133 23.00 28.97 -9.08
C TYR A 133 23.19 27.64 -9.83
N GLU A 134 23.69 27.72 -11.03
CA GLU A 134 23.94 26.57 -11.86
C GLU A 134 25.42 26.46 -12.22
N LYS A 135 25.90 25.24 -12.39
CA LYS A 135 27.27 24.98 -12.77
C LYS A 135 27.32 23.85 -13.79
N MET A 136 28.10 24.03 -14.82
CA MET A 136 28.39 23.01 -15.81
C MET A 136 29.40 22.01 -15.22
N GLU A 137 29.00 20.76 -15.08
CA GLU A 137 29.83 19.67 -14.56
C GLU A 137 30.19 18.69 -15.66
N ASP A 138 31.40 18.11 -15.57
CA ASP A 138 31.92 17.16 -16.55
C ASP A 138 31.49 15.73 -16.21
N PHE A 139 30.64 15.16 -17.04
CA PHE A 139 30.14 13.80 -16.96
C PHE A 139 30.77 12.85 -17.98
N SER A 140 31.84 13.26 -18.66
CA SER A 140 32.46 12.46 -19.73
C SER A 140 32.93 11.08 -19.26
N LYS A 141 33.32 10.96 -17.99
CA LYS A 141 33.80 9.71 -17.36
C LYS A 141 32.84 9.12 -16.33
N ILE A 142 31.76 9.77 -16.03
CA ILE A 142 30.86 9.31 -14.98
C ILE A 142 30.06 8.09 -15.45
N ASP A 143 30.17 7.00 -14.71
CA ASP A 143 29.48 5.72 -14.94
C ASP A 143 28.21 5.61 -14.08
N ILE A 144 28.26 6.16 -12.86
CA ILE A 144 27.17 6.05 -11.90
C ILE A 144 26.77 7.43 -11.37
N LEU A 145 25.48 7.74 -11.45
CA LEU A 145 24.87 8.88 -10.80
C LEU A 145 24.14 8.39 -9.54
N LEU A 146 24.57 8.87 -8.37
CA LEU A 146 23.95 8.56 -7.09
C LEU A 146 23.14 9.77 -6.61
N LEU A 147 21.81 9.69 -6.74
CA LEU A 147 20.88 10.70 -6.24
C LEU A 147 20.66 10.51 -4.74
N GLU A 148 21.09 11.46 -3.94
CA GLU A 148 20.86 11.49 -2.48
C GLU A 148 19.76 12.49 -2.16
N TRP A 149 18.59 12.00 -1.68
CA TRP A 149 17.45 12.87 -1.48
C TRP A 149 16.33 12.25 -0.62
N THR A 150 15.53 13.05 0.11
CA THR A 150 14.31 12.58 0.78
C THR A 150 13.27 12.11 -0.24
N HIS A 151 13.08 12.84 -1.33
CA HIS A 151 12.12 12.53 -2.39
C HIS A 151 12.69 11.69 -3.55
N GLY A 152 13.82 11.01 -3.33
CA GLY A 152 14.60 10.33 -4.36
C GLY A 152 13.91 9.13 -5.04
N ASN A 153 12.73 8.72 -4.60
CA ASN A 153 11.91 7.70 -5.25
C ASN A 153 10.47 8.18 -5.53
N ASN A 154 10.26 9.50 -5.62
CA ASN A 154 8.97 10.07 -5.99
C ASN A 154 8.56 9.57 -7.39
N GLU A 155 7.26 9.34 -7.61
CA GLU A 155 6.70 8.86 -8.89
C GLU A 155 6.97 9.79 -10.09
N ARG A 156 7.24 11.08 -9.82
CA ARG A 156 7.61 12.06 -10.84
C ARG A 156 9.03 11.89 -11.36
N LEU A 157 9.89 11.17 -10.62
CA LEU A 157 11.23 10.82 -11.10
C LEU A 157 11.16 9.65 -12.07
N LYS A 158 11.65 9.91 -13.27
CA LYS A 158 11.72 8.91 -14.32
C LYS A 158 13.16 8.43 -14.42
N LYS A 159 13.38 7.14 -14.63
CA LYS A 159 14.72 6.59 -14.89
C LYS A 159 15.63 6.38 -13.67
N ILE A 160 15.10 6.16 -12.48
CA ILE A 160 15.85 5.59 -11.36
C ILE A 160 15.98 4.08 -11.58
N ASP A 161 17.20 3.56 -11.60
CA ASP A 161 17.45 2.13 -11.84
C ASP A 161 17.42 1.33 -10.53
N ILE A 162 18.10 1.82 -9.48
CA ILE A 162 18.17 1.14 -8.17
C ILE A 162 17.75 2.12 -7.06
N PRO A 163 16.46 2.18 -6.72
CA PRO A 163 15.99 2.95 -5.58
C PRO A 163 16.25 2.20 -4.27
N ILE A 164 16.92 2.87 -3.32
CA ILE A 164 17.36 2.33 -2.03
C ILE A 164 16.71 3.15 -0.93
N TYR A 165 15.84 2.55 -0.14
CA TYR A 165 15.17 3.18 0.99
C TYR A 165 15.92 2.96 2.30
N LEU A 166 16.30 4.04 2.97
CA LEU A 166 16.78 4.01 4.35
C LEU A 166 15.57 4.22 5.28
N GLN A 167 15.00 3.11 5.71
CA GLN A 167 13.80 3.11 6.54
C GLN A 167 14.12 3.58 7.96
N SER A 168 13.42 4.60 8.39
CA SER A 168 13.50 5.15 9.75
C SER A 168 12.27 5.97 10.06
N THR A 169 11.91 6.09 11.34
CA THR A 169 10.86 7.01 11.79
C THR A 169 11.44 8.34 12.25
N PRO A 170 10.62 9.41 12.34
CA PRO A 170 11.03 10.68 12.90
C PRO A 170 11.54 10.58 14.34
N GLU A 171 10.97 9.69 15.17
CA GLU A 171 11.39 9.46 16.56
C GLU A 171 12.77 8.79 16.60
N GLU A 172 13.00 7.77 15.81
CA GLU A 172 14.30 7.07 15.74
C GLU A 172 15.43 7.99 15.31
N THR A 173 15.12 8.98 14.47
CA THR A 173 16.11 9.91 13.91
C THR A 173 16.25 11.20 14.70
N LEU A 174 15.40 11.46 15.71
CA LEU A 174 15.40 12.71 16.51
C LEU A 174 16.78 13.02 17.08
N ARG A 175 17.42 12.04 17.72
CA ARG A 175 18.77 12.22 18.30
C ARG A 175 19.79 12.69 17.25
N TYR A 176 19.76 12.13 16.05
CA TYR A 176 20.70 12.49 14.99
C TYR A 176 20.42 13.87 14.40
N ARG A 177 19.16 14.31 14.40
CA ARG A 177 18.78 15.67 14.01
C ARG A 177 19.24 16.71 15.03
N LEU A 178 19.07 16.41 16.32
CA LEU A 178 19.56 17.25 17.41
C LEU A 178 21.09 17.42 17.40
N GLU A 179 21.82 16.33 17.16
CA GLU A 179 23.30 16.35 17.06
C GLU A 179 23.81 17.20 15.89
N ARG A 180 23.03 17.30 14.78
CA ARG A 180 23.42 18.13 13.61
C ARG A 180 23.28 19.62 13.84
N ASN A 181 22.43 20.04 14.75
CA ASN A 181 22.18 21.44 15.13
C ASN A 181 22.04 22.43 13.94
N ARG A 182 21.40 21.99 12.86
CA ARG A 182 21.23 22.79 11.63
C ARG A 182 19.95 23.62 11.65
N ASP A 183 18.94 23.18 12.40
CA ASP A 183 17.61 23.78 12.45
C ASP A 183 17.36 24.43 13.80
N THR A 184 16.88 25.66 13.80
CA THR A 184 16.58 26.44 15.03
C THR A 184 15.35 25.93 15.78
N ASP A 185 14.48 25.13 15.13
CA ASP A 185 13.16 24.70 15.64
C ASP A 185 12.95 23.18 15.53
N ILE A 186 13.99 22.38 15.81
CA ILE A 186 13.99 20.91 15.60
C ILE A 186 12.82 20.20 16.30
N ASP A 187 12.39 20.71 17.47
CA ASP A 187 11.33 20.14 18.31
C ASP A 187 10.02 20.92 18.23
N SER A 188 9.85 21.80 17.24
CA SER A 188 8.59 22.54 17.13
C SER A 188 7.45 21.63 16.66
N PRO A 189 6.20 21.87 17.10
CA PRO A 189 5.05 21.13 16.61
C PRO A 189 4.89 21.18 15.08
N PHE A 190 5.31 22.29 14.46
CA PHE A 190 5.29 22.44 13.02
C PHE A 190 6.31 21.54 12.33
N THR A 191 7.54 21.47 12.85
CA THR A 191 8.57 20.56 12.33
C THR A 191 8.15 19.11 12.48
N ALA A 192 7.55 18.72 13.61
CA ALA A 192 7.01 17.39 13.82
C ALA A 192 5.93 17.05 12.76
N LEU A 193 5.02 17.99 12.47
CA LEU A 193 3.99 17.81 11.45
C LEU A 193 4.58 17.64 10.04
N VAL A 194 5.58 18.45 9.67
CA VAL A 194 6.26 18.33 8.37
C VAL A 194 6.90 16.96 8.24
N LEU A 195 7.61 16.48 9.27
CA LEU A 195 8.26 15.18 9.27
C LEU A 195 7.28 14.01 9.22
N ASP A 196 6.13 14.14 9.86
CA ASP A 196 5.04 13.16 9.83
C ASP A 196 4.48 13.01 8.41
N ILE A 197 4.20 14.13 7.74
CA ILE A 197 3.74 14.13 6.34
C ILE A 197 4.83 13.57 5.40
N GLU A 198 6.10 13.98 5.58
CA GLU A 198 7.21 13.43 4.78
C GLU A 198 7.36 11.92 4.99
N GLN A 199 7.13 11.41 6.22
CA GLN A 199 7.16 9.97 6.51
C GLN A 199 6.04 9.23 5.76
N GLU A 200 4.81 9.74 5.77
CA GLU A 200 3.71 9.17 4.99
C GLU A 200 4.02 9.12 3.49
N LEU A 201 4.66 10.18 2.95
CA LEU A 201 5.09 10.21 1.56
C LEU A 201 6.16 9.15 1.25
N LEU A 202 7.09 8.91 2.18
CA LEU A 202 8.12 7.88 2.04
C LEU A 202 7.53 6.46 2.09
N GLU A 203 6.60 6.21 2.99
CA GLU A 203 5.93 4.91 3.12
C GLU A 203 5.18 4.50 1.86
N ARG A 204 4.53 5.44 1.19
CA ARG A 204 3.88 5.21 -0.12
C ARG A 204 4.87 4.82 -1.23
N GLN A 205 6.15 5.07 -1.05
CA GLN A 205 7.20 4.78 -2.03
C GLN A 205 7.93 3.45 -1.79
N ILE A 206 7.68 2.76 -0.66
CA ILE A 206 8.37 1.52 -0.26
C ILE A 206 8.21 0.43 -1.32
N SER A 207 7.01 0.26 -1.88
CA SER A 207 6.73 -0.74 -2.92
C SER A 207 7.57 -0.59 -4.18
N ARG A 208 8.14 0.59 -4.41
CA ARG A 208 9.03 0.87 -5.56
C ARG A 208 10.52 0.79 -5.21
N ALA A 209 10.87 0.53 -3.95
CA ALA A 209 12.26 0.35 -3.55
C ALA A 209 12.77 -1.03 -4.00
N LYS A 210 13.97 -1.09 -4.56
CA LYS A 210 14.65 -2.37 -4.80
C LYS A 210 15.37 -2.89 -3.56
N ILE A 211 15.83 -1.98 -2.73
CA ILE A 211 16.51 -2.30 -1.47
C ILE A 211 15.88 -1.44 -0.37
N VAL A 212 15.46 -2.07 0.73
CA VAL A 212 15.00 -1.39 1.94
C VAL A 212 15.92 -1.81 3.07
N MET A 213 16.49 -0.84 3.78
CA MET A 213 17.33 -1.10 4.94
C MET A 213 16.89 -0.25 6.12
N ASN A 214 16.67 -0.88 7.27
CA ASN A 214 16.36 -0.16 8.50
C ASN A 214 17.65 0.39 9.17
N LEU A 215 17.50 1.21 10.21
CA LEU A 215 18.62 1.77 10.97
C LEU A 215 19.51 0.71 11.62
N SER A 216 19.01 -0.52 11.84
CA SER A 216 19.78 -1.64 12.39
C SER A 216 20.69 -2.30 11.35
N GLY A 217 20.51 -1.98 10.06
CA GLY A 217 21.22 -2.60 8.95
C GLY A 217 20.57 -3.92 8.52
N GLU A 218 19.36 -4.19 8.96
CA GLU A 218 18.59 -5.31 8.46
C GLU A 218 17.99 -4.93 7.11
N LEU A 219 18.22 -5.78 6.14
CA LEU A 219 17.63 -5.66 4.83
C LEU A 219 16.27 -6.35 4.86
N SER A 220 15.25 -5.62 4.52
CA SER A 220 14.09 -6.19 3.87
C SER A 220 14.32 -5.98 2.37
N VAL A 221 14.86 -6.99 1.72
CA VAL A 221 14.81 -7.04 0.26
C VAL A 221 13.32 -7.10 -0.03
N SER A 222 12.79 -6.17 -0.79
CA SER A 222 11.57 -6.46 -1.49
C SER A 222 11.95 -7.57 -2.49
N THR A 223 11.90 -8.82 -2.04
CA THR A 223 11.76 -9.98 -2.88
C THR A 223 10.31 -10.04 -3.38
N GLU A 224 9.83 -8.91 -3.82
CA GLU A 224 8.99 -8.88 -4.96
C GLU A 224 9.98 -8.92 -6.14
N GLU A 225 10.21 -10.10 -6.70
CA GLU A 225 10.13 -10.14 -8.15
C GLU A 225 8.95 -9.24 -8.45
N LYS A 226 9.21 -7.98 -8.86
CA LYS A 226 8.21 -7.25 -9.59
C LYS A 226 7.93 -8.16 -10.77
N HIS A 227 6.86 -8.95 -10.70
CA HIS A 227 6.01 -9.04 -11.83
C HIS A 227 5.62 -7.57 -12.09
N GLU A 228 6.45 -6.84 -12.87
CA GLU A 228 5.87 -5.84 -13.74
C GLU A 228 4.70 -6.61 -14.32
N PRO A 229 3.46 -6.13 -14.18
CA PRO A 229 2.41 -6.71 -14.98
C PRO A 229 2.99 -6.60 -16.37
N GLN A 230 3.52 -7.69 -16.89
CA GLN A 230 3.77 -7.83 -18.29
C GLN A 230 2.37 -7.77 -18.84
N GLY A 231 1.92 -6.52 -19.06
CA GLY A 231 0.66 -6.24 -19.70
C GLY A 231 0.74 -6.68 -21.13
N GLU A 232 1.07 -7.93 -21.35
CA GLU A 232 0.69 -8.63 -22.52
C GLU A 232 -0.82 -8.81 -22.37
N ASN A 233 -1.55 -7.98 -23.14
CA ASN A 233 -2.99 -8.00 -23.21
C ASN A 233 -3.43 -9.38 -23.74
N GLY A 234 -3.69 -10.30 -22.82
CA GLY A 234 -4.18 -11.64 -23.14
C GLY A 234 -5.56 -11.90 -22.55
N PRO A 235 -6.24 -12.95 -23.02
CA PRO A 235 -7.55 -13.32 -22.49
C PRO A 235 -7.46 -13.72 -21.01
N MET A 236 -8.48 -13.32 -20.25
CA MET A 236 -8.67 -13.72 -18.86
C MET A 236 -9.67 -14.88 -18.82
N LEU A 237 -9.27 -16.01 -18.21
CA LEU A 237 -10.22 -17.04 -17.82
C LEU A 237 -10.99 -16.58 -16.59
N ASN A 238 -12.30 -16.78 -16.56
CA ASN A 238 -13.15 -16.50 -15.40
C ASN A 238 -13.95 -17.76 -15.07
N ALA A 239 -13.65 -18.37 -13.93
CA ALA A 239 -14.31 -19.62 -13.53
C ALA A 239 -14.26 -19.84 -12.01
N TYR A 240 -15.15 -20.67 -11.52
CA TYR A 240 -15.03 -21.24 -10.18
C TYR A 240 -13.96 -22.34 -10.14
N PRO A 241 -13.35 -22.61 -8.97
CA PRO A 241 -12.36 -23.69 -8.84
C PRO A 241 -12.87 -25.05 -9.32
N ASP A 242 -14.17 -25.29 -9.15
CA ASP A 242 -14.87 -26.53 -9.47
C ASP A 242 -15.56 -26.52 -10.85
N SER A 243 -15.29 -25.52 -11.70
CA SER A 243 -16.00 -25.40 -13.01
C SER A 243 -15.65 -26.49 -14.00
N LEU A 244 -14.50 -27.12 -13.84
CA LEU A 244 -14.06 -28.26 -14.65
C LEU A 244 -13.55 -29.36 -13.71
N GLY A 245 -14.05 -30.56 -13.80
CA GLY A 245 -13.61 -31.74 -13.04
C GLY A 245 -13.99 -31.73 -11.54
N GLY A 246 -14.29 -30.58 -10.93
CA GLY A 246 -14.73 -30.45 -9.55
C GLY A 246 -13.69 -29.89 -8.58
N LYS A 247 -12.45 -29.69 -9.03
CA LYS A 247 -11.35 -29.10 -8.23
C LYS A 247 -10.49 -28.17 -9.06
N LEU A 248 -9.79 -27.25 -8.39
CA LEU A 248 -8.85 -26.35 -9.04
C LEU A 248 -7.72 -27.10 -9.75
N SER A 249 -7.27 -28.23 -9.21
CA SER A 249 -6.27 -29.10 -9.86
C SER A 249 -6.70 -29.58 -11.24
N ASP A 250 -8.01 -29.76 -11.50
CA ASP A 250 -8.50 -30.14 -12.81
C ASP A 250 -8.41 -28.99 -13.80
N MET A 251 -8.64 -27.74 -13.31
CA MET A 251 -8.41 -26.51 -14.09
C MET A 251 -6.93 -26.32 -14.42
N VAL A 252 -6.04 -26.60 -13.46
CA VAL A 252 -4.58 -26.54 -13.67
C VAL A 252 -4.16 -27.52 -14.74
N ALA A 253 -4.65 -28.77 -14.67
CA ALA A 253 -4.37 -29.80 -15.67
C ALA A 253 -4.83 -29.37 -17.08
N PHE A 254 -6.05 -28.84 -17.20
CA PHE A 254 -6.58 -28.28 -18.44
C PHE A 254 -5.73 -27.14 -19.01
N LEU A 255 -5.33 -26.19 -18.16
CA LEU A 255 -4.52 -25.03 -18.58
C LEU A 255 -3.08 -25.41 -18.97
N ASN A 256 -2.62 -26.60 -18.57
CA ASN A 256 -1.31 -27.13 -18.92
C ASN A 256 -1.34 -28.08 -20.15
N GLU A 257 -2.52 -28.35 -20.71
CA GLU A 257 -2.64 -29.14 -21.96
C GLU A 257 -1.92 -28.41 -23.11
N GLU A 258 -1.30 -29.18 -24.02
CA GLU A 258 -0.44 -28.65 -25.10
C GLU A 258 -1.18 -27.63 -25.99
N ASP A 259 -2.46 -27.85 -26.24
CA ASP A 259 -3.30 -26.99 -27.09
C ASP A 259 -3.88 -25.77 -26.34
N VAL A 260 -3.76 -25.71 -25.01
CA VAL A 260 -4.34 -24.65 -24.13
C VAL A 260 -3.27 -23.80 -23.48
N LYS A 261 -2.10 -24.35 -23.25
CA LYS A 261 -0.99 -23.69 -22.56
C LYS A 261 -0.62 -22.38 -23.25
N GLY A 262 -0.62 -21.30 -22.46
CA GLY A 262 -0.37 -19.94 -22.95
C GLY A 262 -1.57 -19.25 -23.63
N ALA A 263 -2.74 -19.91 -23.71
CA ALA A 263 -3.95 -19.30 -24.27
C ALA A 263 -4.56 -18.22 -23.36
N PHE A 264 -4.29 -18.26 -22.05
CA PHE A 264 -4.80 -17.32 -21.07
C PHE A 264 -3.64 -16.65 -20.33
N GLN A 265 -3.68 -15.31 -20.26
CA GLN A 265 -2.71 -14.52 -19.52
C GLN A 265 -3.04 -14.47 -18.02
N SER A 266 -4.31 -14.51 -17.67
CA SER A 266 -4.76 -14.42 -16.30
C SER A 266 -5.94 -15.33 -16.01
N PHE A 267 -6.10 -15.71 -14.75
CA PHE A 267 -7.23 -16.49 -14.28
C PHE A 267 -7.91 -15.79 -13.11
N TYR A 268 -9.14 -15.35 -13.33
CA TYR A 268 -10.02 -14.90 -12.27
C TYR A 268 -10.69 -16.10 -11.62
N ILE A 269 -10.18 -16.50 -10.47
CA ILE A 269 -10.75 -17.56 -9.64
C ILE A 269 -11.84 -16.96 -8.77
N LEU A 270 -13.08 -17.40 -8.98
CA LEU A 270 -14.24 -16.94 -8.23
C LEU A 270 -14.20 -17.42 -6.76
N PRO A 271 -14.85 -16.71 -5.82
CA PRO A 271 -14.56 -16.78 -4.38
C PRO A 271 -14.94 -18.08 -3.66
N SER A 272 -15.55 -19.06 -4.31
CA SER A 272 -15.69 -20.41 -3.72
C SER A 272 -14.34 -21.12 -3.48
N LEU A 273 -13.24 -20.44 -3.77
CA LEU A 273 -11.89 -20.81 -3.37
C LEU A 273 -11.72 -20.82 -1.84
N TYR A 274 -12.50 -20.01 -1.12
CA TYR A 274 -12.41 -19.85 0.34
C TYR A 274 -13.53 -20.57 1.06
N HIS A 275 -13.38 -20.80 2.36
CA HIS A 275 -14.48 -21.28 3.18
C HIS A 275 -15.66 -20.32 3.13
N SER A 276 -16.79 -20.80 2.69
CA SER A 276 -18.02 -20.03 2.50
C SER A 276 -19.25 -20.89 2.72
N ASP A 277 -20.40 -20.29 3.02
CA ASP A 277 -21.64 -21.00 3.29
C ASP A 277 -22.78 -20.67 2.31
N LEU A 278 -22.76 -19.48 1.72
CA LEU A 278 -23.82 -18.98 0.86
C LEU A 278 -23.25 -18.33 -0.41
N ASP A 279 -24.12 -18.13 -1.41
CA ASP A 279 -23.85 -17.33 -2.60
C ASP A 279 -22.59 -17.77 -3.36
N ARG A 280 -22.31 -19.08 -3.31
CA ARG A 280 -21.19 -19.72 -4.03
C ARG A 280 -19.84 -19.01 -3.85
N GLY A 281 -19.50 -18.70 -2.58
CA GLY A 281 -18.23 -18.07 -2.20
C GLY A 281 -18.33 -16.60 -1.79
N PHE A 282 -19.40 -15.88 -2.16
CA PHE A 282 -19.55 -14.47 -1.76
C PHE A 282 -20.01 -14.27 -0.31
N SER A 283 -20.35 -15.33 0.43
CA SER A 283 -20.56 -15.31 1.87
C SER A 283 -19.37 -15.97 2.57
N VAL A 284 -18.27 -15.23 2.66
CA VAL A 284 -16.99 -15.73 3.16
C VAL A 284 -17.05 -15.94 4.67
N ILE A 285 -16.70 -17.15 5.11
CA ILE A 285 -16.49 -17.50 6.52
C ILE A 285 -15.12 -17.02 6.96
N ASP A 286 -14.09 -17.40 6.20
CA ASP A 286 -12.71 -16.95 6.33
C ASP A 286 -11.99 -17.04 4.97
N TYR A 287 -10.81 -16.45 4.88
CA TYR A 287 -10.02 -16.47 3.64
C TYR A 287 -8.97 -17.60 3.61
N GLU A 288 -9.21 -18.69 4.34
CA GLU A 288 -8.45 -19.93 4.11
C GLU A 288 -8.97 -20.64 2.86
N ILE A 289 -8.08 -21.34 2.17
CA ILE A 289 -8.45 -22.13 0.99
C ILE A 289 -9.31 -23.30 1.42
N ASP A 290 -10.44 -23.48 0.79
CA ASP A 290 -11.28 -24.67 0.98
C ASP A 290 -10.62 -25.89 0.33
N GLU A 291 -10.04 -26.75 1.16
CA GLU A 291 -9.30 -27.94 0.75
C GLU A 291 -10.19 -28.96 -0.03
N THR A 292 -11.50 -28.80 0.03
CA THR A 292 -12.42 -29.65 -0.75
C THR A 292 -12.39 -29.31 -2.24
N VAL A 293 -12.07 -28.07 -2.61
CA VAL A 293 -12.08 -27.58 -4.00
C VAL A 293 -10.70 -27.16 -4.52
N ALA A 294 -9.74 -26.81 -3.66
CA ALA A 294 -8.42 -26.34 -4.06
C ALA A 294 -7.34 -26.66 -3.00
N ALA A 295 -6.09 -26.69 -3.42
CA ALA A 295 -4.94 -26.69 -2.54
C ALA A 295 -4.01 -25.54 -2.89
N LYS A 296 -3.21 -25.07 -1.91
CA LYS A 296 -2.24 -23.99 -2.13
C LYS A 296 -1.29 -24.28 -3.31
N LYS A 297 -0.86 -25.52 -3.47
CA LYS A 297 -0.01 -25.97 -4.59
C LYS A 297 -0.65 -25.72 -5.96
N ASP A 298 -1.98 -25.76 -6.07
CA ASP A 298 -2.67 -25.54 -7.34
C ASP A 298 -2.49 -24.08 -7.80
N LEU A 299 -2.46 -23.14 -6.85
CA LEU A 299 -2.16 -21.71 -7.11
C LEU A 299 -0.69 -21.51 -7.49
N GLU A 300 0.22 -22.24 -6.86
CA GLU A 300 1.66 -22.24 -7.19
C GLU A 300 1.88 -22.78 -8.61
N GLU A 301 1.23 -23.89 -8.99
CA GLU A 301 1.30 -24.48 -10.33
C GLU A 301 0.74 -23.52 -11.41
N LEU A 302 -0.35 -22.77 -11.12
CA LEU A 302 -0.86 -21.73 -12.04
C LEU A 302 0.16 -20.61 -12.24
N LYS A 303 0.83 -20.20 -11.18
CA LYS A 303 1.90 -19.20 -11.26
C LYS A 303 3.09 -19.71 -12.10
N ASP A 304 3.47 -20.99 -11.94
CA ASP A 304 4.55 -21.60 -12.72
C ASP A 304 4.18 -21.73 -14.21
N LEU A 305 2.89 -21.76 -14.55
CA LEU A 305 2.39 -21.67 -15.92
C LEU A 305 2.43 -20.24 -16.49
N GLY A 306 2.85 -19.25 -15.69
CA GLY A 306 2.89 -17.83 -16.08
C GLY A 306 1.52 -17.16 -16.08
N ILE A 307 0.53 -17.69 -15.34
CA ILE A 307 -0.83 -17.18 -15.28
C ILE A 307 -0.97 -16.22 -14.09
N ASP A 308 -1.35 -14.99 -14.36
CA ASP A 308 -1.69 -13.99 -13.35
C ASP A 308 -2.99 -14.34 -12.63
N LEU A 309 -2.96 -14.39 -11.29
CA LEU A 309 -4.13 -14.71 -10.49
C LEU A 309 -4.93 -13.47 -10.12
N LYS A 310 -6.22 -13.49 -10.40
CA LYS A 310 -7.17 -12.51 -9.89
C LYS A 310 -8.08 -13.19 -8.87
N LEU A 311 -8.10 -12.62 -7.64
CA LEU A 311 -8.87 -13.16 -6.51
C LEU A 311 -9.85 -12.11 -5.97
N ASP A 312 -10.95 -12.58 -5.37
CA ASP A 312 -11.94 -11.71 -4.74
C ASP A 312 -11.58 -11.33 -3.30
N PHE A 313 -11.88 -10.10 -2.95
CA PHE A 313 -11.96 -9.62 -1.60
C PHE A 313 -13.35 -9.00 -1.36
N ILE A 314 -14.15 -9.64 -0.52
CA ILE A 314 -15.50 -9.21 -0.21
C ILE A 314 -15.44 -8.16 0.92
N LEU A 315 -15.52 -6.87 0.53
CA LEU A 315 -15.30 -5.75 1.44
C LEU A 315 -16.49 -5.43 2.34
N ASN A 316 -17.72 -5.59 1.82
CA ASN A 316 -18.89 -5.10 2.53
C ASN A 316 -19.34 -6.00 3.67
N HIS A 317 -19.14 -7.31 3.57
CA HIS A 317 -19.77 -8.27 4.49
C HIS A 317 -18.93 -9.52 4.72
N ALA A 318 -19.24 -10.23 5.78
CA ALA A 318 -18.76 -11.58 6.07
C ALA A 318 -19.94 -12.49 6.44
N SER A 319 -19.74 -13.80 6.34
CA SER A 319 -20.75 -14.78 6.75
C SER A 319 -21.11 -14.65 8.24
N ALA A 320 -22.37 -14.92 8.58
CA ALA A 320 -22.78 -15.12 9.97
C ALA A 320 -22.08 -16.34 10.63
N GLN A 321 -21.42 -17.20 9.86
CA GLN A 321 -20.56 -18.28 10.37
C GLN A 321 -19.10 -17.85 10.55
N SER A 322 -18.73 -16.61 10.20
CA SER A 322 -17.37 -16.12 10.41
C SER A 322 -16.95 -16.15 11.88
N PRO A 323 -15.67 -16.39 12.19
CA PRO A 323 -15.18 -16.43 13.58
C PRO A 323 -15.55 -15.16 14.38
N GLN A 324 -15.55 -14.00 13.73
CA GLN A 324 -15.89 -12.71 14.32
C GLN A 324 -17.37 -12.66 14.72
N PHE A 325 -18.27 -13.09 13.83
CA PHE A 325 -19.70 -13.08 14.13
C PHE A 325 -20.08 -14.16 15.16
N GLN A 326 -19.47 -15.32 15.08
CA GLN A 326 -19.67 -16.38 16.08
C GLN A 326 -19.18 -15.96 17.48
N ASN A 327 -18.09 -15.20 17.54
CA ASN A 327 -17.60 -14.58 18.78
C ASN A 327 -18.65 -13.57 19.30
N LEU A 328 -19.20 -12.75 18.43
CA LEU A 328 -20.26 -11.78 18.78
C LEU A 328 -21.48 -12.48 19.36
N VAL A 329 -21.98 -13.54 18.71
CA VAL A 329 -23.15 -14.32 19.21
C VAL A 329 -22.86 -14.96 20.58
N LYS A 330 -21.64 -15.49 20.75
CA LYS A 330 -21.24 -16.19 21.98
C LYS A 330 -21.05 -15.27 23.18
N TYR A 331 -20.52 -14.08 22.99
CA TYR A 331 -20.12 -13.18 24.07
C TYR A 331 -20.99 -11.92 24.18
N GLY A 332 -21.81 -11.62 23.17
CA GLY A 332 -22.72 -10.47 23.12
C GLY A 332 -21.99 -9.14 23.34
N GLU A 333 -22.48 -8.33 24.26
CA GLU A 333 -21.89 -7.02 24.59
C GLU A 333 -20.40 -7.10 25.07
N LYS A 334 -19.95 -8.27 25.49
CA LYS A 334 -18.55 -8.49 25.91
C LYS A 334 -17.65 -8.94 24.78
N SER A 335 -18.17 -9.12 23.58
CA SER A 335 -17.39 -9.48 22.42
C SER A 335 -16.48 -8.31 22.02
N GLU A 336 -15.23 -8.60 21.70
CA GLU A 336 -14.32 -7.65 21.08
C GLU A 336 -14.81 -7.20 19.68
N TYR A 337 -15.61 -8.05 19.02
CA TYR A 337 -16.17 -7.81 17.68
C TYR A 337 -17.56 -7.15 17.71
N LYS A 338 -18.04 -6.63 18.84
CA LYS A 338 -19.37 -5.99 18.92
C LYS A 338 -19.54 -4.82 17.94
N ASP A 339 -18.45 -4.09 17.68
CA ASP A 339 -18.42 -2.95 16.77
C ASP A 339 -17.81 -3.30 15.40
N PHE A 340 -17.52 -4.58 15.16
CA PHE A 340 -16.98 -5.06 13.87
C PHE A 340 -18.07 -5.12 12.79
N PHE A 341 -19.29 -5.41 13.19
CA PHE A 341 -20.48 -5.40 12.34
C PHE A 341 -21.31 -4.16 12.63
N ILE A 342 -22.09 -3.71 11.65
CA ILE A 342 -22.94 -2.53 11.82
C ILE A 342 -24.13 -2.87 12.71
N ASN A 343 -24.13 -2.34 13.94
CA ASN A 343 -25.29 -2.36 14.79
C ASN A 343 -26.32 -1.36 14.25
N TRP A 344 -27.48 -1.87 13.88
CA TRP A 344 -28.55 -1.08 13.26
C TRP A 344 -29.01 0.09 14.15
N ASN A 345 -29.23 -0.15 15.42
CA ASN A 345 -29.73 0.88 16.33
C ASN A 345 -28.71 1.95 16.63
N GLU A 346 -27.42 1.62 16.73
CA GLU A 346 -26.38 2.62 16.92
C GLU A 346 -26.20 3.47 15.65
N PHE A 347 -26.32 2.86 14.48
CA PHE A 347 -26.25 3.57 13.21
C PHE A 347 -27.40 4.58 13.01
N TRP A 348 -28.64 4.17 13.33
CA TRP A 348 -29.83 4.99 13.11
C TRP A 348 -30.24 5.83 14.34
N LYS A 349 -29.40 5.90 15.36
CA LYS A 349 -29.66 6.68 16.57
C LYS A 349 -29.86 8.17 16.25
N GLY A 350 -31.06 8.68 16.53
CA GLY A 350 -31.45 10.07 16.25
C GLY A 350 -31.99 10.30 14.82
N TYR A 351 -32.15 9.26 14.01
CA TYR A 351 -32.64 9.34 12.63
C TYR A 351 -33.92 8.53 12.40
N GLY A 352 -34.62 8.18 13.45
CA GLY A 352 -35.87 7.41 13.40
C GLY A 352 -36.44 7.12 14.76
N VAL A 353 -37.45 6.25 14.82
CA VAL A 353 -38.22 5.91 16.04
C VAL A 353 -38.01 4.44 16.38
N MET A 354 -37.80 4.15 17.67
CA MET A 354 -37.70 2.78 18.20
C MET A 354 -39.04 2.06 18.07
N THR A 355 -39.04 0.88 17.48
CA THR A 355 -40.22 0.02 17.34
C THR A 355 -40.43 -0.86 18.58
N GLU A 356 -41.59 -1.47 18.69
CA GLU A 356 -41.89 -2.47 19.77
C GLU A 356 -41.02 -3.73 19.61
N GLU A 357 -40.58 -4.05 18.40
CA GLU A 357 -39.71 -5.20 18.10
C GLU A 357 -38.22 -4.95 18.49
N GLY A 358 -37.88 -3.71 18.89
CA GLY A 358 -36.57 -3.39 19.42
C GLY A 358 -35.51 -2.92 18.39
N PHE A 359 -35.94 -2.48 17.21
CA PHE A 359 -35.11 -1.80 16.25
C PHE A 359 -35.60 -0.39 15.93
N ILE A 360 -34.70 0.48 15.46
CA ILE A 360 -35.09 1.82 14.99
C ILE A 360 -35.62 1.73 13.56
N GLN A 361 -36.88 2.20 13.38
CA GLN A 361 -37.45 2.48 12.06
C GLN A 361 -36.92 3.85 11.61
N PRO A 362 -36.06 3.94 10.58
CA PRO A 362 -35.60 5.22 10.09
C PRO A 362 -36.74 6.05 9.48
N ASP A 363 -36.62 7.37 9.55
CA ASP A 363 -37.58 8.27 8.90
C ASP A 363 -37.56 8.11 7.38
N ASP A 364 -38.70 8.31 6.72
CA ASP A 364 -38.88 8.10 5.28
C ASP A 364 -37.88 8.84 4.41
N GLN A 365 -37.46 10.04 4.81
CA GLN A 365 -36.48 10.83 4.10
C GLN A 365 -35.09 10.14 3.99
N TYR A 366 -34.76 9.25 4.93
CA TYR A 366 -33.51 8.47 4.91
C TYR A 366 -33.72 7.16 4.17
N LEU A 367 -34.85 6.50 4.32
CA LEU A 367 -35.21 5.28 3.62
C LEU A 367 -35.20 5.45 2.09
N GLN A 368 -35.66 6.59 1.59
CA GLN A 368 -35.65 6.90 0.15
C GLN A 368 -34.24 6.95 -0.46
N LYS A 369 -33.21 7.08 0.36
CA LYS A 369 -31.80 7.12 -0.07
C LYS A 369 -31.09 5.80 0.11
N MET A 370 -31.74 4.81 0.76
CA MET A 370 -31.20 3.49 0.95
C MET A 370 -31.45 2.57 -0.25
N PHE A 371 -30.44 1.80 -0.61
CA PHE A 371 -30.64 0.64 -1.46
C PHE A 371 -31.21 -0.51 -0.62
N LEU A 372 -32.43 -0.90 -0.90
CA LEU A 372 -33.06 -2.07 -0.31
C LEU A 372 -33.09 -3.19 -1.35
N ARG A 373 -32.28 -4.21 -1.17
CA ARG A 373 -32.29 -5.39 -2.05
C ARG A 373 -33.55 -6.25 -1.87
N LYS A 374 -34.19 -6.13 -0.71
CA LYS A 374 -35.43 -6.81 -0.32
C LYS A 374 -36.48 -5.77 0.04
N PRO A 375 -37.78 -6.13 0.01
CA PRO A 375 -38.85 -5.22 0.41
C PRO A 375 -38.81 -4.80 1.88
N GLU A 376 -38.15 -5.60 2.74
CA GLU A 376 -38.03 -5.39 4.19
C GLU A 376 -36.69 -4.70 4.53
N LEU A 377 -36.62 -4.15 5.76
CA LEU A 377 -35.38 -3.59 6.27
C LEU A 377 -34.29 -4.67 6.37
N PRO A 378 -33.02 -4.33 6.05
CA PRO A 378 -31.91 -5.28 6.05
C PRO A 378 -31.40 -5.54 7.48
N ILE A 379 -32.21 -6.15 8.31
CA ILE A 379 -31.96 -6.39 9.75
C ILE A 379 -31.94 -7.88 10.05
N LEU A 380 -30.93 -8.36 10.74
CA LEU A 380 -30.92 -9.63 11.45
C LEU A 380 -30.97 -9.37 12.96
N MET A 381 -31.99 -9.90 13.61
CA MET A 381 -32.16 -9.80 15.07
C MET A 381 -31.30 -10.88 15.75
N VAL A 382 -30.18 -10.50 16.31
CA VAL A 382 -29.19 -11.39 16.95
C VAL A 382 -29.52 -11.48 18.45
N GLN A 383 -29.78 -12.68 18.94
CA GLN A 383 -29.99 -12.93 20.36
C GLN A 383 -28.65 -13.16 21.07
N PHE A 384 -28.40 -12.36 22.09
CA PHE A 384 -27.24 -12.49 22.96
C PHE A 384 -27.46 -13.49 24.10
N PRO A 385 -26.38 -13.94 24.78
CA PRO A 385 -26.47 -14.92 25.87
C PRO A 385 -27.37 -14.49 27.06
N ASP A 386 -27.54 -13.20 27.26
CA ASP A 386 -28.42 -12.60 28.28
C ASP A 386 -29.90 -12.55 27.86
N GLY A 387 -30.22 -13.02 26.65
CA GLY A 387 -31.54 -13.02 26.05
C GLY A 387 -31.91 -11.72 25.32
N LYS A 388 -31.07 -10.68 25.39
CA LYS A 388 -31.28 -9.44 24.65
C LYS A 388 -31.19 -9.71 23.15
N LYS A 389 -32.10 -9.13 22.37
CA LYS A 389 -32.06 -9.14 20.93
C LYS A 389 -31.48 -7.81 20.43
N VAL A 390 -30.51 -7.88 19.53
CA VAL A 390 -29.80 -6.73 18.98
C VAL A 390 -29.87 -6.79 17.46
N PRO A 391 -30.34 -5.73 16.78
CA PRO A 391 -30.42 -5.69 15.33
C PRO A 391 -29.04 -5.39 14.69
N TYR A 392 -28.59 -6.22 13.76
CA TYR A 392 -27.42 -6.00 12.96
C TYR A 392 -27.77 -5.86 11.47
N TRP A 393 -27.02 -5.06 10.76
CA TRP A 393 -27.23 -4.79 9.33
C TRP A 393 -26.90 -6.00 8.48
N ASN A 394 -27.77 -6.28 7.50
CA ASN A 394 -27.62 -7.37 6.56
C ASN A 394 -28.17 -6.97 5.18
N THR A 395 -27.31 -6.47 4.29
CA THR A 395 -27.75 -5.95 3.00
C THR A 395 -28.20 -7.05 2.04
N PHE A 396 -27.52 -8.21 2.01
CA PHE A 396 -27.69 -9.17 0.91
C PHE A 396 -28.57 -10.36 1.24
N TYR A 397 -28.24 -11.15 2.26
CA TYR A 397 -28.97 -12.37 2.59
C TYR A 397 -29.07 -12.62 4.09
N GLN A 398 -30.21 -13.12 4.54
CA GLN A 398 -30.42 -13.55 5.92
C GLN A 398 -31.45 -14.69 6.01
N GLU A 399 -31.24 -15.60 6.96
CA GLU A 399 -32.25 -16.46 7.54
C GLU A 399 -32.10 -16.43 9.05
N ASP A 400 -33.21 -16.12 9.75
CA ASP A 400 -33.27 -16.17 11.21
C ASP A 400 -33.52 -17.62 11.66
N ARG A 401 -32.42 -18.35 11.87
CA ARG A 401 -32.45 -19.73 12.38
C ARG A 401 -31.69 -19.82 13.70
N TYR A 402 -32.19 -19.17 14.73
CA TYR A 402 -31.55 -19.26 16.06
C TYR A 402 -31.36 -20.73 16.52
N PRO A 403 -30.19 -21.16 17.04
CA PRO A 403 -28.97 -20.40 17.28
C PRO A 403 -28.00 -20.33 16.08
N GLN A 404 -28.34 -20.95 14.97
CA GLN A 404 -27.48 -21.00 13.76
C GLN A 404 -27.96 -19.97 12.73
N TYR A 405 -27.51 -18.72 12.90
CA TYR A 405 -27.80 -17.68 11.92
C TYR A 405 -27.16 -17.97 10.57
N LEU A 406 -27.87 -17.68 9.48
CA LEU A 406 -27.35 -17.62 8.13
C LEU A 406 -27.49 -16.19 7.63
N GLY A 407 -26.45 -15.63 7.04
CA GLY A 407 -26.51 -14.29 6.50
C GLY A 407 -25.14 -13.72 6.13
N GLN A 408 -25.20 -12.65 5.34
CA GLN A 408 -24.06 -11.84 4.95
C GLN A 408 -24.08 -10.55 5.75
N MET A 409 -23.32 -10.51 6.85
CA MET A 409 -23.37 -9.45 7.87
C MET A 409 -22.48 -8.29 7.48
N ASP A 410 -23.05 -7.09 7.39
CA ASP A 410 -22.33 -5.90 6.93
C ASP A 410 -21.27 -5.43 7.94
N LEU A 411 -20.06 -5.20 7.43
CA LEU A 411 -18.90 -4.77 8.21
C LEU A 411 -18.95 -3.27 8.51
N ASN A 412 -18.57 -2.91 9.72
CA ASN A 412 -18.48 -1.52 10.14
C ASN A 412 -17.09 -0.94 9.82
N ILE A 413 -16.95 -0.27 8.70
CA ILE A 413 -15.67 0.33 8.28
C ILE A 413 -15.16 1.46 9.21
N LYS A 414 -15.97 1.90 10.19
CA LYS A 414 -15.53 2.84 11.23
C LYS A 414 -14.78 2.12 12.37
N SER A 415 -14.84 0.78 12.41
CA SER A 415 -14.13 -0.02 13.40
C SER A 415 -12.67 -0.24 12.99
N PRO A 416 -11.69 0.05 13.86
CA PRO A 416 -10.27 -0.27 13.60
C PRO A 416 -10.02 -1.77 13.35
N LEU A 417 -10.80 -2.66 13.99
CA LEU A 417 -10.70 -4.10 13.79
C LEU A 417 -11.07 -4.53 12.37
N VAL A 418 -11.96 -3.81 11.69
CA VAL A 418 -12.28 -4.07 10.28
C VAL A 418 -11.09 -3.72 9.38
N TRP A 419 -10.40 -2.63 9.65
CA TRP A 419 -9.20 -2.25 8.91
C TRP A 419 -8.05 -3.22 9.13
N GLN A 420 -7.87 -3.70 10.35
CA GLN A 420 -6.91 -4.77 10.63
C GLN A 420 -7.26 -6.05 9.86
N PHE A 421 -8.53 -6.46 9.88
CA PHE A 421 -9.02 -7.60 9.08
C PHE A 421 -8.77 -7.41 7.58
N TYR A 422 -9.01 -6.21 7.05
CA TYR A 422 -8.72 -5.89 5.64
C TYR A 422 -7.23 -6.04 5.32
N GLN A 423 -6.37 -5.50 6.16
CA GLN A 423 -4.93 -5.61 5.98
C GLN A 423 -4.46 -7.08 6.01
N GLU A 424 -4.89 -7.85 6.99
CA GLU A 424 -4.55 -9.28 7.13
C GLU A 424 -5.06 -10.08 5.92
N THR A 425 -6.28 -9.79 5.45
CA THR A 425 -6.84 -10.44 4.28
C THR A 425 -6.03 -10.12 3.01
N LEU A 426 -5.72 -8.85 2.75
CA LEU A 426 -4.94 -8.46 1.58
C LEU A 426 -3.54 -9.10 1.59
N GLN A 427 -2.88 -9.17 2.76
CA GLN A 427 -1.61 -9.87 2.92
C GLN A 427 -1.75 -11.37 2.60
N LYS A 428 -2.84 -11.99 3.04
CA LYS A 428 -3.13 -13.40 2.74
C LYS A 428 -3.34 -13.65 1.26
N LEU A 429 -4.13 -12.80 0.58
CA LEU A 429 -4.36 -12.89 -0.88
C LEU A 429 -3.06 -12.72 -1.67
N ALA A 430 -2.22 -11.77 -1.28
CA ALA A 430 -0.88 -11.61 -1.83
C ALA A 430 -0.02 -12.87 -1.61
N GLY A 431 -0.10 -13.47 -0.42
CA GLY A 431 0.56 -14.74 -0.10
C GLY A 431 0.08 -15.94 -0.92
N TYR A 432 -1.13 -15.89 -1.47
CA TYR A 432 -1.65 -16.86 -2.43
C TYR A 432 -1.19 -16.58 -3.88
N GLY A 433 -0.46 -15.48 -4.10
CA GLY A 433 0.05 -15.09 -5.41
C GLY A 433 -0.92 -14.24 -6.24
N ALA A 434 -1.91 -13.60 -5.61
CA ALA A 434 -2.80 -12.69 -6.32
C ALA A 434 -2.04 -11.51 -6.91
N SER A 435 -2.08 -11.37 -8.24
CA SER A 435 -1.58 -10.20 -8.97
C SER A 435 -2.65 -9.11 -9.07
N ILE A 436 -3.92 -9.51 -9.01
CA ILE A 436 -5.09 -8.63 -9.10
C ILE A 436 -6.07 -9.01 -7.99
N VAL A 437 -6.56 -8.02 -7.25
CA VAL A 437 -7.64 -8.18 -6.27
C VAL A 437 -8.88 -7.45 -6.76
N ARG A 438 -10.00 -8.18 -6.86
CA ARG A 438 -11.30 -7.59 -7.11
C ARG A 438 -11.99 -7.28 -5.79
N LEU A 439 -12.34 -6.02 -5.58
CA LEU A 439 -13.08 -5.58 -4.41
C LEU A 439 -14.58 -5.75 -4.67
N ASP A 440 -15.17 -6.81 -4.10
CA ASP A 440 -16.60 -7.05 -4.24
C ASP A 440 -17.41 -6.16 -3.31
N ALA A 441 -18.55 -5.68 -3.80
CA ALA A 441 -19.53 -4.88 -3.04
C ALA A 441 -18.91 -3.63 -2.35
N PHE A 442 -17.79 -3.09 -2.81
CA PHE A 442 -17.08 -2.01 -2.15
C PHE A 442 -17.93 -0.74 -1.98
N ALA A 443 -18.81 -0.45 -2.94
CA ALA A 443 -19.70 0.72 -2.90
C ALA A 443 -20.75 0.64 -1.77
N TYR A 444 -21.00 -0.54 -1.23
CA TYR A 444 -21.93 -0.74 -0.10
C TYR A 444 -21.25 -0.61 1.26
N ALA A 445 -19.91 -0.65 1.32
CA ALA A 445 -19.19 -0.61 2.59
C ALA A 445 -19.30 0.75 3.31
N PRO A 446 -19.12 1.93 2.65
CA PRO A 446 -19.33 3.21 3.29
C PRO A 446 -20.84 3.49 3.46
N LYS A 447 -21.28 3.68 4.70
CA LYS A 447 -22.66 4.02 5.04
C LYS A 447 -22.68 5.21 6.00
N GLU A 448 -23.47 6.24 5.64
CA GLU A 448 -23.71 7.41 6.47
C GLU A 448 -25.20 7.76 6.46
N PRO A 449 -25.80 8.09 7.62
CA PRO A 449 -27.20 8.50 7.67
C PRO A 449 -27.44 9.76 6.83
N GLY A 450 -28.37 9.68 5.89
CA GLY A 450 -28.71 10.82 5.01
C GLY A 450 -27.88 10.91 3.73
N GLU A 451 -26.84 10.13 3.58
CA GLU A 451 -26.15 9.92 2.31
C GLU A 451 -26.87 8.86 1.46
N LYS A 452 -26.51 8.82 0.17
CA LYS A 452 -27.01 7.78 -0.71
C LYS A 452 -26.31 6.47 -0.39
N ILE A 453 -26.99 5.58 0.29
CA ILE A 453 -26.48 4.23 0.65
C ILE A 453 -26.85 3.29 -0.50
N PHE A 454 -25.85 2.84 -1.24
CA PHE A 454 -26.03 1.90 -2.34
C PHE A 454 -26.21 0.49 -1.81
#